data_f0e4b6a94b35d0e109dc78b83d1db90b
#
_entry.id   f0e4b6a94b35d0e109dc78b83d1db90b
#
_cell.length_a   1.000
_cell.length_b   1.000
_cell.length_c   1.000
_cell.angle_alpha   90.00
_cell.angle_beta   90.00
_cell.angle_gamma   90.00
#
_symmetry.space_group_name_H-M   'P 1'
#
loop_
_entity.id
_entity.type
_entity.pdbx_description
1 polymer ?
#
loop_
_entity_poly.entity_id
_entity_poly.type
_entity_poly.pdbx_seq_one_letter_code
_entity_poly.pdbx_strand_id
1 'polypeptide(L)'
;MNSREQVDVAIIGAGIAGSALATALTSNGFSVRLIDRSDQPLDTARGDHIQPAMAPVLSRWGIWDSLLLAGGEKRFGTRWFDASHEHIVTIPVPE
;
A
#
# COMPACT_ATOMS: atom_id res chain seq x y z
N MET A 1 32.43 -7.57 -18.23
CA MET A 1 31.32 -8.12 -19.04
C MET A 1 30.02 -7.42 -18.65
N ASN A 2 29.39 -6.81 -19.62
CA ASN A 2 28.13 -6.10 -19.38
C ASN A 2 26.96 -7.06 -19.61
N SER A 3 26.40 -7.58 -18.53
CA SER A 3 25.13 -8.26 -18.63
C SER A 3 24.00 -7.21 -18.54
N ARG A 4 23.23 -7.11 -19.59
CA ARG A 4 22.03 -6.28 -19.60
C ARG A 4 20.85 -7.17 -19.29
N GLU A 5 20.18 -6.92 -18.19
CA GLU A 5 18.88 -7.50 -17.95
C GLU A 5 17.84 -6.68 -18.67
N GLN A 6 16.99 -7.36 -19.42
CA GLN A 6 15.80 -6.74 -19.99
C GLN A 6 14.62 -7.06 -19.12
N VAL A 7 13.92 -6.01 -18.72
CA VAL A 7 12.67 -6.12 -18.01
C VAL A 7 11.62 -5.26 -18.74
N ASP A 8 10.37 -5.59 -18.55
CA ASP A 8 9.29 -4.81 -19.15
C ASP A 8 9.20 -3.42 -18.55
N VAL A 9 9.38 -3.32 -17.24
CA VAL A 9 9.27 -2.05 -16.50
C VAL A 9 10.34 -1.96 -15.43
N ALA A 10 11.02 -0.83 -15.39
CA ALA A 10 11.92 -0.48 -14.28
C ALA A 10 11.24 0.61 -13.45
N ILE A 11 11.15 0.39 -12.14
CA ILE A 11 10.53 1.32 -11.19
C ILE A 11 11.61 1.86 -10.29
N ILE A 12 11.75 3.17 -10.24
CA ILE A 12 12.69 3.85 -9.37
C ILE A 12 11.92 4.34 -8.14
N GLY A 13 12.26 3.79 -7.00
CA GLY A 13 11.61 4.06 -5.73
C GLY A 13 10.76 2.91 -5.26
N ALA A 14 11.16 2.27 -4.16
CA ALA A 14 10.47 1.13 -3.55
C ALA A 14 9.65 1.56 -2.31
N GLY A 15 9.09 2.75 -2.33
CA GLY A 15 8.13 3.20 -1.34
C GLY A 15 6.77 2.55 -1.57
N ILE A 16 5.73 3.10 -0.98
CA ILE A 16 4.37 2.55 -1.06
C ILE A 16 3.90 2.49 -2.52
N ALA A 17 4.05 3.60 -3.25
CA ALA A 17 3.58 3.69 -4.63
C ALA A 17 4.35 2.75 -5.56
N GLY A 18 5.68 2.76 -5.49
CA GLY A 18 6.52 1.90 -6.33
C GLY A 18 6.32 0.43 -6.03
N SER A 19 6.22 0.05 -4.77
CA SER A 19 5.99 -1.33 -4.37
C SER A 19 4.60 -1.82 -4.79
N ALA A 20 3.57 -0.99 -4.66
CA ALA A 20 2.22 -1.33 -5.11
C ALA A 20 2.17 -1.50 -6.63
N LEU A 21 2.81 -0.61 -7.38
CA LEU A 21 2.89 -0.70 -8.83
C LEU A 21 3.63 -1.96 -9.27
N ALA A 22 4.75 -2.28 -8.62
CA ALA A 22 5.52 -3.49 -8.90
C ALA A 22 4.66 -4.74 -8.70
N THR A 23 3.91 -4.80 -7.61
CA THR A 23 3.03 -5.93 -7.32
C THR A 23 1.92 -6.05 -8.35
N ALA A 24 1.29 -4.94 -8.71
CA ALA A 24 0.24 -4.91 -9.71
C ALA A 24 0.75 -5.40 -11.07
N LEU A 25 1.90 -4.92 -11.49
CA LEU A 25 2.48 -5.29 -12.77
C LEU A 25 2.91 -6.75 -12.80
N THR A 26 3.58 -7.24 -11.77
CA THR A 26 4.00 -8.65 -11.72
C THR A 26 2.81 -9.59 -11.66
N SER A 27 1.73 -9.20 -10.99
CA SER A 27 0.50 -9.97 -10.95
C SER A 27 -0.18 -10.08 -12.33
N ASN A 28 0.16 -9.18 -13.24
CA ASN A 28 -0.36 -9.18 -14.61
C ASN A 28 0.66 -9.68 -15.63
N GLY A 29 1.71 -10.35 -15.19
CA GLY A 29 2.66 -11.04 -16.06
C GLY A 29 3.81 -10.18 -16.58
N PHE A 30 3.94 -8.93 -16.14
CA PHE A 30 5.07 -8.09 -16.51
C PHE A 30 6.30 -8.41 -15.67
N SER A 31 7.46 -8.39 -16.29
CA SER A 31 8.71 -8.45 -15.56
C SER A 31 9.07 -7.05 -15.06
N VAL A 32 9.43 -6.96 -13.78
CA VAL A 32 9.66 -5.67 -13.13
C VAL A 32 10.99 -5.69 -12.39
N ARG A 33 11.72 -4.61 -12.53
CA ARG A 33 12.87 -4.32 -11.66
C ARG A 33 12.49 -3.13 -10.78
N LEU A 34 12.52 -3.37 -9.47
CA LEU A 34 12.26 -2.34 -8.48
C LEU A 34 13.60 -1.90 -7.88
N ILE A 35 13.89 -0.62 -7.97
CA ILE A 35 15.19 -0.04 -7.59
C ILE A 35 14.95 1.04 -6.55
N ASP A 36 15.69 0.96 -5.45
CA ASP A 36 15.69 2.00 -4.43
C ASP A 36 17.11 2.30 -3.97
N ARG A 37 17.35 3.55 -3.66
CA ARG A 37 18.66 3.98 -3.14
C ARG A 37 18.92 3.50 -1.71
N SER A 38 17.85 3.20 -0.98
CA SER A 38 17.93 2.72 0.41
C SER A 38 17.86 1.21 0.43
N ASP A 39 18.69 0.58 1.25
CA ASP A 39 18.67 -0.86 1.49
C ASP A 39 17.79 -1.24 2.67
N GLN A 40 17.18 -0.26 3.34
CA GLN A 40 16.30 -0.45 4.48
C GLN A 40 14.94 0.19 4.24
N PRO A 41 13.86 -0.40 4.76
CA PRO A 41 12.57 0.27 4.76
C PRO A 41 12.63 1.61 5.48
N LEU A 42 11.86 2.58 5.01
CA LEU A 42 11.74 3.86 5.71
C LEU A 42 11.07 3.65 7.07
N ASP A 43 11.70 4.23 8.10
CA ASP A 43 11.23 4.15 9.49
C ASP A 43 10.16 5.21 9.80
N THR A 44 9.72 5.95 8.82
CA THR A 44 8.69 6.97 8.99
C THR A 44 7.37 6.47 8.44
N ALA A 45 6.35 6.45 9.29
CA ALA A 45 5.00 6.12 8.86
C ALA A 45 4.50 7.19 7.87
N ARG A 46 4.24 6.77 6.65
CA ARG A 46 3.64 7.62 5.61
C ARG A 46 2.36 6.98 5.14
N GLY A 47 1.24 7.43 5.71
CA GLY A 47 -0.04 6.93 5.35
C GLY A 47 -0.30 5.53 5.92
N ASP A 48 -0.86 5.51 7.09
CA ASP A 48 -1.24 4.29 7.79
C ASP A 48 -2.69 3.86 7.51
N HIS A 49 -3.40 4.65 6.72
CA HIS A 49 -4.80 4.42 6.37
C HIS A 49 -4.98 4.09 4.89
N ILE A 50 -5.73 3.03 4.63
CA ILE A 50 -6.19 2.71 3.28
C ILE A 50 -7.69 3.00 3.23
N GLN A 51 -8.07 3.88 2.31
CA GLN A 51 -9.46 4.29 2.14
C GLN A 51 -10.30 3.13 1.60
N PRO A 52 -11.61 3.07 1.95
CA PRO A 52 -12.48 1.98 1.50
C PRO A 52 -12.52 1.80 -0.02
N ALA A 53 -12.43 2.89 -0.78
CA ALA A 53 -12.43 2.84 -2.23
C ALA A 53 -11.22 2.08 -2.81
N MET A 54 -10.15 1.95 -2.06
CA MET A 54 -8.94 1.24 -2.52
C MET A 54 -9.02 -0.27 -2.32
N ALA A 55 -9.89 -0.76 -1.44
CA ALA A 55 -9.97 -2.18 -1.14
C ALA A 55 -10.24 -3.04 -2.39
N PRO A 56 -11.20 -2.71 -3.27
CA PRO A 56 -11.39 -3.46 -4.50
C PRO A 56 -10.20 -3.42 -5.45
N VAL A 57 -9.51 -2.28 -5.52
CA VAL A 57 -8.32 -2.11 -6.36
C VAL A 57 -7.18 -2.99 -5.86
N LEU A 58 -6.91 -2.96 -4.57
CA LEU A 58 -5.85 -3.76 -3.95
C LEU A 58 -6.15 -5.26 -4.05
N SER A 59 -7.41 -5.65 -3.93
CA SER A 59 -7.82 -7.03 -4.15
C SER A 59 -7.57 -7.47 -5.59
N ARG A 60 -7.90 -6.62 -6.55
CA ARG A 60 -7.66 -6.87 -7.98
C ARG A 60 -6.17 -6.99 -8.29
N TRP A 61 -5.33 -6.22 -7.59
CA TRP A 61 -3.89 -6.27 -7.75
C TRP A 61 -3.22 -7.41 -6.97
N GLY A 62 -3.98 -8.19 -6.20
CA GLY A 62 -3.45 -9.30 -5.42
C GLY A 62 -2.73 -8.88 -4.14
N ILE A 63 -2.96 -7.66 -3.68
CA ILE A 63 -2.25 -7.10 -2.52
C ILE A 63 -3.05 -7.28 -1.22
N TRP A 64 -4.37 -7.32 -1.31
CA TRP A 64 -5.25 -7.23 -0.13
C TRP A 64 -4.95 -8.29 0.93
N ASP A 65 -4.93 -9.57 0.52
CA ASP A 65 -4.68 -10.66 1.45
C ASP A 65 -3.29 -10.59 2.07
N SER A 66 -2.30 -10.18 1.29
CA SER A 66 -0.93 -9.99 1.79
C SER A 66 -0.84 -8.89 2.84
N LEU A 67 -1.61 -7.81 2.68
CA LEU A 67 -1.68 -6.74 3.68
C LEU A 67 -2.28 -7.23 5.00
N LEU A 68 -3.35 -8.01 4.93
CA LEU A 68 -3.97 -8.58 6.12
C LEU A 68 -3.01 -9.55 6.83
N LEU A 69 -2.33 -10.40 6.08
CA LEU A 69 -1.35 -11.33 6.63
C LEU A 69 -0.15 -10.61 7.25
N ALA A 70 0.21 -9.44 6.73
CA ALA A 70 1.31 -8.63 7.25
C ALA A 70 0.93 -7.82 8.50
N GLY A 71 -0.30 -7.94 8.98
CA GLY A 71 -0.75 -7.25 10.19
C GLY A 71 -1.73 -6.11 9.94
N GLY A 72 -2.24 -5.98 8.72
CA GLY A 72 -3.27 -5.00 8.42
C GLY A 72 -4.56 -5.31 9.19
N GLU A 73 -5.18 -4.29 9.74
CA GLU A 73 -6.41 -4.43 10.50
C GLU A 73 -7.55 -3.71 9.80
N LYS A 74 -8.70 -4.37 9.75
CA LYS A 74 -9.93 -3.76 9.27
C LYS A 74 -10.44 -2.74 10.27
N ARG A 75 -10.82 -1.57 9.77
CA ARG A 75 -11.43 -0.54 10.58
C ARG A 75 -12.92 -0.44 10.27
N PHE A 76 -13.70 -0.12 11.29
CA PHE A 76 -15.16 -0.07 11.19
C PHE A 76 -15.70 1.35 11.14
N GLY A 77 -14.85 2.34 11.40
CA GLY A 77 -15.24 3.73 11.37
C GLY A 77 -14.23 4.64 12.05
N THR A 78 -14.56 5.90 12.10
CA THR A 78 -13.76 6.92 12.76
C THR A 78 -14.65 7.68 13.73
N ARG A 79 -14.19 7.84 14.96
CA ARG A 79 -14.85 8.67 15.96
C ARG A 79 -14.03 9.92 16.22
N TRP A 80 -14.71 11.03 16.24
CA TRP A 80 -14.10 12.32 16.50
C TRP A 80 -14.52 12.83 17.88
N PHE A 81 -13.55 13.36 18.61
CA PHE A 81 -13.76 13.91 19.94
C PHE A 81 -13.21 15.32 19.97
N ASP A 82 -13.81 16.19 20.80
CA ASP A 82 -13.26 17.52 21.06
C ASP A 82 -12.10 17.48 22.06
N ALA A 83 -11.54 18.65 22.36
CA ALA A 83 -10.44 18.77 23.32
C ALA A 83 -10.84 18.36 24.74
N SER A 84 -12.13 18.35 25.07
CA SER A 84 -12.67 17.90 26.36
C SER A 84 -12.96 16.41 26.40
N HIS A 85 -12.62 15.67 25.34
CA HIS A 85 -12.90 14.23 25.17
C HIS A 85 -14.39 13.92 25.04
N GLU A 86 -15.18 14.91 24.65
CA GLU A 86 -16.59 14.67 24.31
C GLU A 86 -16.73 14.24 22.86
N HIS A 87 -17.55 13.22 22.65
CA HIS A 87 -17.80 12.67 21.32
C HIS A 87 -18.58 13.67 20.45
N ILE A 88 -18.01 13.99 19.30
CA ILE A 88 -18.65 14.88 18.32
C ILE A 88 -19.42 14.08 17.28
N VAL A 89 -18.75 13.15 16.61
CA VAL A 89 -19.34 12.42 15.48
C VAL A 89 -18.65 11.07 15.30
N THR A 90 -19.42 10.10 14.84
CA THR A 90 -18.90 8.81 14.35
C THR A 90 -19.20 8.71 12.86
N ILE A 91 -18.16 8.43 12.08
CA ILE A 91 -18.31 8.17 10.65
C ILE A 91 -18.03 6.68 10.44
N PRO A 92 -19.06 5.88 10.12
CA PRO A 92 -18.86 4.46 9.86
C PRO A 92 -18.15 4.24 8.52
N VAL A 93 -17.44 3.15 8.42
CA VAL A 93 -16.91 2.70 7.13
C VAL A 93 -18.08 2.08 6.35
N PRO A 94 -18.28 2.46 5.09
CA PRO A 94 -19.30 1.84 4.25
C PRO A 94 -19.04 0.35 4.06
N GLU A 95 -20.09 -0.44 4.09
CA GLU A 95 -20.03 -1.87 3.79
C GLU A 95 -19.89 -2.13 2.27
#